data_4ae7c47d124b6a7b6cf74f2d9574ad96
#
_entry.id   4ae7c47d124b6a7b6cf74f2d9574ad96
#
_cell.length_a   1.000
_cell.length_b   1.000
_cell.length_c   1.000
_cell.angle_alpha   90.00
_cell.angle_beta   90.00
_cell.angle_gamma   90.00
#
_symmetry.space_group_name_H-M   'P 1'
#
loop_
_entity.id
_entity.type
_entity.pdbx_description
1 polymer ?
#
loop_
_entity_poly.entity_id
_entity_poly.type
_entity_poly.pdbx_seq_one_letter_code
_entity_poly.pdbx_strand_id
1 'polypeptide(L)'
;SDYIFIKKKDEAINYLYRVCSGLDSIVIGEDQILGQVKDALMTAMELDASKKFMNKLFREAITTAKSIKSTYKISENPLSISYIGVKFLKEKIGDLSDKKAFIIGVGKMGKLALNHLLDEGVTKIYCCNRNPQKIKELKEVYPSIIQVEYENRYDYIPQMDILVSATASTHTVVKKLDLPPITKKLYALDLALPREID
;
A
#
# COMPACT_ATOMS: atom_id res chain seq x y z
N SER A 1 -0.02 17.58 -21.21
CA SER A 1 0.38 17.10 -19.86
C SER A 1 0.38 15.58 -19.92
N ASP A 2 1.55 14.98 -19.78
CA ASP A 2 1.77 13.53 -19.93
C ASP A 2 1.15 12.70 -18.79
N TYR A 3 0.54 13.37 -17.81
CA TYR A 3 -0.02 12.76 -16.59
C TYR A 3 -1.55 12.79 -16.52
N ILE A 4 -2.23 13.44 -17.46
CA ILE A 4 -3.68 13.57 -17.47
C ILE A 4 -4.21 13.11 -18.83
N PHE A 5 -5.16 12.17 -18.78
CA PHE A 5 -5.94 11.77 -19.96
C PHE A 5 -7.43 12.01 -19.69
N ILE A 6 -8.19 12.28 -20.75
CA ILE A 6 -9.62 12.54 -20.67
C ILE A 6 -10.35 11.51 -21.53
N LYS A 7 -11.27 10.77 -20.91
CA LYS A 7 -12.19 9.85 -21.59
C LYS A 7 -13.59 10.40 -21.60
N LYS A 8 -14.35 10.15 -22.67
CA LYS A 8 -15.69 10.71 -22.85
C LYS A 8 -16.69 9.63 -23.25
N LYS A 9 -17.98 9.85 -22.90
CA LYS A 9 -19.12 8.99 -23.28
C LYS A 9 -18.85 7.52 -22.94
N ASP A 10 -19.06 6.62 -23.88
CA ASP A 10 -18.95 5.17 -23.70
C ASP A 10 -17.52 4.74 -23.33
N GLU A 11 -16.49 5.45 -23.81
CA GLU A 11 -15.12 5.20 -23.42
C GLU A 11 -14.89 5.46 -21.93
N ALA A 12 -15.48 6.52 -21.38
CA ALA A 12 -15.40 6.82 -19.95
C ALA A 12 -16.13 5.77 -19.11
N ILE A 13 -17.29 5.30 -19.56
CA ILE A 13 -18.05 4.23 -18.90
C ILE A 13 -17.25 2.94 -18.91
N ASN A 14 -16.77 2.49 -20.05
CA ASN A 14 -15.96 1.28 -20.17
C ASN A 14 -14.70 1.35 -19.29
N TYR A 15 -14.04 2.50 -19.26
CA TYR A 15 -12.88 2.71 -18.42
C TYR A 15 -13.20 2.59 -16.93
N LEU A 16 -14.33 3.17 -16.47
CA LEU A 16 -14.80 3.02 -15.09
C LEU A 16 -14.99 1.54 -14.70
N TYR A 17 -15.62 0.74 -15.55
CA TYR A 17 -15.83 -0.69 -15.30
C TYR A 17 -14.51 -1.46 -15.23
N ARG A 18 -13.56 -1.16 -16.11
CA ARG A 18 -12.22 -1.76 -16.10
C ARG A 18 -11.46 -1.42 -14.81
N VAL A 19 -11.48 -0.14 -14.41
CA VAL A 19 -10.83 0.33 -13.17
C VAL A 19 -11.47 -0.34 -11.95
N CYS A 20 -12.80 -0.37 -11.85
CA CYS A 20 -13.51 -1.02 -10.75
C CYS A 20 -13.18 -2.52 -10.65
N SER A 21 -12.98 -3.17 -11.80
CA SER A 21 -12.64 -4.60 -11.88
C SER A 21 -11.16 -4.88 -11.62
N GLY A 22 -10.31 -3.84 -11.49
CA GLY A 22 -8.87 -3.97 -11.29
C GLY A 22 -8.13 -4.44 -12.53
N LEU A 23 -8.69 -4.26 -13.74
CA LEU A 23 -8.08 -4.71 -15.01
C LEU A 23 -7.04 -3.74 -15.56
N ASP A 24 -7.04 -2.49 -15.08
CA ASP A 24 -6.07 -1.45 -15.45
C ASP A 24 -5.05 -1.18 -14.33
N SER A 25 -4.98 -2.06 -13.33
CA SER A 25 -3.99 -1.99 -12.26
C SER A 25 -2.70 -2.73 -12.65
N ILE A 26 -1.56 -2.27 -12.10
CA ILE A 26 -0.29 -2.99 -12.17
C ILE A 26 -0.44 -4.37 -11.54
N VAL A 27 -1.24 -4.48 -10.49
CA VAL A 27 -1.64 -5.75 -9.86
C VAL A 27 -3.08 -6.04 -10.29
N ILE A 28 -3.22 -6.85 -11.32
CA ILE A 28 -4.55 -7.20 -11.87
C ILE A 28 -5.43 -7.82 -10.78
N GLY A 29 -6.64 -7.28 -10.64
CA GLY A 29 -7.65 -7.82 -9.73
C GLY A 29 -7.52 -7.39 -8.27
N GLU A 30 -6.63 -6.46 -7.91
CA GLU A 30 -6.55 -5.97 -6.53
C GLU A 30 -7.88 -5.36 -6.03
N ASP A 31 -8.17 -5.53 -4.74
CA ASP A 31 -9.42 -5.05 -4.13
C ASP A 31 -9.37 -3.59 -3.66
N GLN A 32 -8.17 -3.00 -3.59
CA GLN A 32 -7.99 -1.66 -3.06
C GLN A 32 -8.69 -0.60 -3.91
N ILE A 33 -8.56 -0.68 -5.24
CA ILE A 33 -9.19 0.26 -6.18
C ILE A 33 -10.71 0.21 -6.03
N LEU A 34 -11.31 -0.99 -5.96
CA LEU A 34 -12.76 -1.14 -5.76
C LEU A 34 -13.21 -0.53 -4.42
N GLY A 35 -12.40 -0.66 -3.37
CA GLY A 35 -12.63 0.01 -2.08
C GLY A 35 -12.63 1.53 -2.22
N GLN A 36 -11.60 2.09 -2.86
CA GLN A 36 -11.47 3.53 -3.10
C GLN A 36 -12.63 4.11 -3.91
N VAL A 37 -13.10 3.38 -4.94
CA VAL A 37 -14.26 3.80 -5.74
C VAL A 37 -15.54 3.84 -4.90
N LYS A 38 -15.75 2.85 -4.00
CA LYS A 38 -16.90 2.85 -3.08
C LYS A 38 -16.86 4.04 -2.12
N ASP A 39 -15.69 4.28 -1.51
CA ASP A 39 -15.51 5.37 -0.55
C ASP A 39 -15.71 6.73 -1.22
N ALA A 40 -15.17 6.90 -2.44
CA ALA A 40 -15.36 8.11 -3.23
C ALA A 40 -16.84 8.35 -3.60
N LEU A 41 -17.58 7.28 -3.98
CA LEU A 41 -19.01 7.39 -4.25
C LEU A 41 -19.79 7.78 -2.99
N MET A 42 -19.50 7.17 -1.84
CA MET A 42 -20.16 7.50 -0.57
C MET A 42 -19.95 8.96 -0.20
N THR A 43 -18.68 9.43 -0.24
CA THR A 43 -18.35 10.84 0.02
C THR A 43 -19.07 11.79 -0.94
N ALA A 44 -19.11 11.46 -2.24
CA ALA A 44 -19.79 12.29 -3.23
C ALA A 44 -21.32 12.36 -3.00
N MET A 45 -21.92 11.27 -2.51
CA MET A 45 -23.35 11.24 -2.14
C MET A 45 -23.63 12.05 -0.87
N GLU A 46 -22.79 11.93 0.15
CA GLU A 46 -22.92 12.70 1.42
C GLU A 46 -22.81 14.21 1.18
N LEU A 47 -21.93 14.62 0.27
CA LEU A 47 -21.73 16.02 -0.12
C LEU A 47 -22.75 16.51 -1.19
N ASP A 48 -23.75 15.68 -1.57
CA ASP A 48 -24.68 15.95 -2.68
C ASP A 48 -23.99 16.34 -4.01
N ALA A 49 -22.72 15.94 -4.18
CA ALA A 49 -21.91 16.21 -5.37
C ALA A 49 -22.21 15.23 -6.52
N SER A 50 -22.82 14.07 -6.25
CA SER A 50 -23.25 13.10 -7.25
C SER A 50 -24.77 13.00 -7.30
N LYS A 51 -25.33 12.94 -8.51
CA LYS A 51 -26.78 12.86 -8.74
C LYS A 51 -27.20 11.49 -9.26
N LYS A 52 -28.50 11.30 -9.50
CA LYS A 52 -29.15 10.01 -9.83
C LYS A 52 -28.40 9.19 -10.88
N PHE A 53 -27.95 9.81 -11.99
CA PHE A 53 -27.25 9.12 -13.07
C PHE A 53 -25.88 8.59 -12.60
N MET A 54 -25.05 9.44 -11.98
CA MET A 54 -23.73 9.06 -11.50
C MET A 54 -23.82 8.00 -10.39
N ASN A 55 -24.74 8.19 -9.46
CA ASN A 55 -24.97 7.22 -8.39
C ASN A 55 -25.33 5.84 -8.93
N LYS A 56 -26.21 5.78 -9.95
CA LYS A 56 -26.57 4.52 -10.61
C LYS A 56 -25.35 3.92 -11.34
N LEU A 57 -24.65 4.71 -12.15
CA LEU A 57 -23.50 4.25 -12.94
C LEU A 57 -22.42 3.63 -12.05
N PHE A 58 -22.03 4.32 -10.98
CA PHE A 58 -20.98 3.83 -10.07
C PHE A 58 -21.43 2.59 -9.30
N ARG A 59 -22.69 2.52 -8.85
CA ARG A 59 -23.24 1.33 -8.18
C ARG A 59 -23.24 0.11 -9.10
N GLU A 60 -23.65 0.27 -10.35
CA GLU A 60 -23.62 -0.79 -11.36
C GLU A 60 -22.19 -1.24 -11.66
N ALA A 61 -21.24 -0.31 -11.81
CA ALA A 61 -19.84 -0.63 -12.02
C ALA A 61 -19.25 -1.42 -10.84
N ILE A 62 -19.57 -1.03 -9.60
CA ILE A 62 -19.14 -1.74 -8.37
C ILE A 62 -19.75 -3.15 -8.32
N THR A 63 -21.03 -3.28 -8.66
CA THR A 63 -21.74 -4.57 -8.65
C THR A 63 -21.15 -5.51 -9.71
N THR A 64 -20.94 -5.01 -10.92
CA THR A 64 -20.34 -5.76 -12.02
C THR A 64 -18.91 -6.19 -11.67
N ALA A 65 -18.09 -5.29 -11.09
CA ALA A 65 -16.73 -5.61 -10.66
C ALA A 65 -16.71 -6.75 -9.62
N LYS A 66 -17.63 -6.73 -8.65
CA LYS A 66 -17.77 -7.84 -7.68
C LYS A 66 -18.13 -9.16 -8.37
N SER A 67 -19.09 -9.12 -9.31
CA SER A 67 -19.49 -10.30 -10.07
C SER A 67 -18.35 -10.88 -10.90
N ILE A 68 -17.61 -10.02 -11.63
CA ILE A 68 -16.42 -10.44 -12.41
C ILE A 68 -15.37 -11.08 -11.49
N LYS A 69 -15.04 -10.43 -10.39
CA LYS A 69 -14.05 -10.94 -9.42
C LYS A 69 -14.45 -12.29 -8.84
N SER A 70 -15.73 -12.47 -8.48
CA SER A 70 -16.27 -13.73 -7.96
C SER A 70 -16.31 -14.84 -9.01
N THR A 71 -16.81 -14.52 -10.22
CA THR A 71 -16.97 -15.51 -11.29
C THR A 71 -15.64 -16.04 -11.82
N TYR A 72 -14.68 -15.15 -12.00
CA TYR A 72 -13.37 -15.47 -12.58
C TYR A 72 -12.29 -15.68 -11.53
N LYS A 73 -12.64 -15.60 -10.22
CA LYS A 73 -11.71 -15.79 -9.10
C LYS A 73 -10.46 -14.91 -9.16
N ILE A 74 -10.60 -13.74 -9.76
CA ILE A 74 -9.47 -12.81 -10.02
C ILE A 74 -8.85 -12.31 -8.71
N SER A 75 -9.62 -12.31 -7.60
CA SER A 75 -9.18 -11.86 -6.27
C SER A 75 -8.81 -13.00 -5.32
N GLU A 76 -8.90 -14.28 -5.73
CA GLU A 76 -8.60 -15.42 -4.84
C GLU A 76 -7.10 -15.56 -4.51
N ASN A 77 -6.24 -14.92 -5.29
CA ASN A 77 -4.87 -14.67 -4.89
C ASN A 77 -4.71 -13.17 -4.62
N PRO A 78 -4.72 -12.72 -3.37
CA PRO A 78 -4.44 -11.32 -3.04
C PRO A 78 -2.97 -11.01 -3.29
N LEU A 79 -2.61 -10.91 -4.56
CA LEU A 79 -1.33 -10.34 -4.97
C LEU A 79 -1.38 -8.84 -4.67
N SER A 80 -1.41 -8.49 -3.38
CA SER A 80 -1.24 -7.10 -2.99
C SER A 80 0.17 -6.65 -3.38
N ILE A 81 0.34 -5.39 -3.72
CA ILE A 81 1.67 -4.81 -3.99
C ILE A 81 2.63 -5.15 -2.83
N SER A 82 2.12 -5.14 -1.59
CA SER A 82 2.89 -5.53 -0.41
C SER A 82 3.36 -6.97 -0.46
N TYR A 83 2.51 -7.92 -0.88
CA TYR A 83 2.88 -9.33 -1.03
C TYR A 83 3.97 -9.51 -2.09
N ILE A 84 3.74 -8.96 -3.29
CA ILE A 84 4.71 -9.03 -4.40
C ILE A 84 6.04 -8.42 -3.96
N GLY A 85 6.01 -7.25 -3.30
CA GLY A 85 7.20 -6.58 -2.81
C GLY A 85 7.98 -7.43 -1.81
N VAL A 86 7.31 -8.06 -0.85
CA VAL A 86 7.97 -8.94 0.13
C VAL A 86 8.48 -10.22 -0.52
N LYS A 87 7.74 -10.82 -1.46
CA LYS A 87 8.24 -11.98 -2.24
C LYS A 87 9.48 -11.62 -3.05
N PHE A 88 9.50 -10.45 -3.68
CA PHE A 88 10.67 -9.96 -4.40
C PHE A 88 11.87 -9.74 -3.47
N LEU A 89 11.65 -9.22 -2.26
CA LEU A 89 12.71 -9.12 -1.24
C LEU A 89 13.26 -10.52 -0.91
N LYS A 90 12.40 -11.50 -0.68
CA LYS A 90 12.81 -12.89 -0.42
C LYS A 90 13.65 -13.48 -1.55
N GLU A 91 13.25 -13.27 -2.79
CA GLU A 91 14.04 -13.72 -3.96
C GLU A 91 15.42 -13.08 -4.01
N LYS A 92 15.56 -11.82 -3.61
CA LYS A 92 16.83 -11.08 -3.64
C LYS A 92 17.73 -11.33 -2.44
N ILE A 93 17.16 -11.64 -1.29
CA ILE A 93 17.87 -11.76 -0.01
C ILE A 93 18.08 -13.24 0.37
N GLY A 94 17.15 -14.11 0.02
CA GLY A 94 17.06 -15.49 0.48
C GLY A 94 16.24 -15.61 1.77
N ASP A 95 16.80 -16.21 2.80
CA ASP A 95 16.15 -16.33 4.10
C ASP A 95 16.02 -14.96 4.80
N LEU A 96 14.79 -14.65 5.25
CA LEU A 96 14.48 -13.41 5.94
C LEU A 96 14.39 -13.55 7.47
N SER A 97 14.49 -14.74 8.02
CA SER A 97 14.22 -15.01 9.44
C SER A 97 15.13 -14.29 10.42
N ASP A 98 16.39 -14.07 10.04
CA ASP A 98 17.40 -13.36 10.85
C ASP A 98 17.53 -11.87 10.49
N LYS A 99 16.76 -11.38 9.52
CA LYS A 99 16.83 -10.00 9.03
C LYS A 99 16.09 -9.03 9.95
N LYS A 100 16.57 -7.79 9.95
CA LYS A 100 15.92 -6.66 10.61
C LYS A 100 15.16 -5.85 9.57
N ALA A 101 13.86 -5.70 9.77
CA ALA A 101 13.02 -4.88 8.90
C ALA A 101 12.56 -3.61 9.62
N PHE A 102 12.50 -2.50 8.89
CA PHE A 102 11.95 -1.25 9.39
C PHE A 102 10.82 -0.79 8.47
N ILE A 103 9.64 -0.58 9.04
CA ILE A 103 8.45 -0.12 8.33
C ILE A 103 8.15 1.31 8.74
N ILE A 104 8.16 2.22 7.78
CA ILE A 104 7.77 3.62 7.93
C ILE A 104 6.35 3.78 7.38
N GLY A 105 5.41 4.07 8.29
CA GLY A 105 4.00 4.16 7.97
C GLY A 105 3.26 2.83 8.18
N VAL A 106 2.33 2.81 9.16
CA VAL A 106 1.52 1.65 9.54
C VAL A 106 0.06 1.82 9.15
N GLY A 107 -0.17 2.42 7.99
CA GLY A 107 -1.46 2.41 7.31
C GLY A 107 -1.82 1.03 6.76
N LYS A 108 -2.83 0.96 5.89
CA LYS A 108 -3.27 -0.31 5.29
C LYS A 108 -2.12 -1.07 4.62
N MET A 109 -1.31 -0.40 3.77
CA MET A 109 -0.20 -1.03 3.06
C MET A 109 0.93 -1.47 4.00
N GLY A 110 1.29 -0.64 5.00
CA GLY A 110 2.31 -0.98 5.97
C GLY A 110 1.93 -2.16 6.85
N LYS A 111 0.65 -2.27 7.25
CA LYS A 111 0.13 -3.45 8.00
C LYS A 111 0.17 -4.72 7.14
N LEU A 112 -0.15 -4.63 5.85
CA LEU A 112 -0.03 -5.77 4.93
C LEU A 112 1.44 -6.20 4.75
N ALA A 113 2.35 -5.25 4.57
CA ALA A 113 3.77 -5.54 4.49
C ALA A 113 4.31 -6.18 5.78
N LEU A 114 3.86 -5.70 6.96
CA LEU A 114 4.18 -6.29 8.26
C LEU A 114 3.76 -7.77 8.31
N ASN A 115 2.51 -8.07 7.95
CA ASN A 115 2.00 -9.44 7.96
C ASN A 115 2.83 -10.35 7.03
N HIS A 116 3.09 -9.90 5.80
CA HIS A 116 3.87 -10.71 4.86
C HIS A 116 5.33 -10.91 5.30
N LEU A 117 5.95 -9.93 5.97
CA LEU A 117 7.27 -10.10 6.56
C LEU A 117 7.26 -11.10 7.72
N LEU A 118 6.24 -11.06 8.57
CA LEU A 118 6.04 -12.06 9.64
C LEU A 118 5.81 -13.46 9.07
N ASP A 119 4.99 -13.59 8.02
CA ASP A 119 4.74 -14.86 7.32
C ASP A 119 6.03 -15.45 6.69
N GLU A 120 6.97 -14.59 6.27
CA GLU A 120 8.29 -14.99 5.78
C GLU A 120 9.33 -15.16 6.90
N GLY A 121 8.91 -15.14 8.16
CA GLY A 121 9.73 -15.47 9.32
C GLY A 121 10.54 -14.32 9.91
N VAL A 122 10.36 -13.08 9.47
CA VAL A 122 11.06 -11.91 10.05
C VAL A 122 10.57 -11.69 11.48
N THR A 123 11.47 -11.78 12.45
CA THR A 123 11.13 -11.63 13.89
C THR A 123 11.50 -10.26 14.47
N LYS A 124 12.40 -9.51 13.82
CA LYS A 124 12.88 -8.21 14.30
C LYS A 124 12.31 -7.10 13.40
N ILE A 125 11.10 -6.66 13.68
CA ILE A 125 10.40 -5.64 12.91
C ILE A 125 10.26 -4.35 13.72
N TYR A 126 10.86 -3.29 13.22
CA TYR A 126 10.78 -1.94 13.73
C TYR A 126 9.68 -1.20 12.98
N CYS A 127 8.90 -0.39 13.67
CA CYS A 127 7.82 0.39 13.05
C CYS A 127 7.84 1.82 13.56
N CYS A 128 7.66 2.78 12.67
CA CYS A 128 7.36 4.17 13.04
C CYS A 128 6.18 4.72 12.24
N ASN A 129 5.53 5.73 12.80
CA ASN A 129 4.44 6.45 12.15
C ASN A 129 4.35 7.88 12.72
N ARG A 130 4.01 8.88 11.88
CA ARG A 130 3.83 10.28 12.34
C ARG A 130 2.81 10.41 13.47
N ASN A 131 1.76 9.58 13.45
CA ASN A 131 0.82 9.48 14.57
C ASN A 131 1.22 8.31 15.46
N PRO A 132 1.78 8.55 16.68
CA PRO A 132 2.25 7.50 17.58
C PRO A 132 1.12 6.58 18.05
N GLN A 133 -0.12 7.07 18.10
CA GLN A 133 -1.26 6.26 18.53
C GLN A 133 -1.47 5.03 17.64
N LYS A 134 -1.24 5.16 16.32
CA LYS A 134 -1.34 4.03 15.39
C LYS A 134 -0.32 2.92 15.68
N ILE A 135 0.85 3.26 16.22
CA ILE A 135 1.85 2.25 16.63
C ILE A 135 1.40 1.55 17.93
N LYS A 136 0.81 2.29 18.88
CA LYS A 136 0.28 1.70 20.11
C LYS A 136 -0.82 0.68 19.80
N GLU A 137 -1.78 1.05 18.97
CA GLU A 137 -2.85 0.14 18.48
C GLU A 137 -2.26 -1.08 17.74
N LEU A 138 -1.22 -0.87 16.94
CA LEU A 138 -0.57 -1.96 16.23
C LEU A 138 0.13 -2.93 17.21
N LYS A 139 0.74 -2.41 18.28
CA LYS A 139 1.39 -3.22 19.31
C LYS A 139 0.43 -4.09 20.11
N GLU A 140 -0.83 -3.70 20.26
CA GLU A 140 -1.87 -4.54 20.89
C GLU A 140 -2.10 -5.83 20.08
N VAL A 141 -2.00 -5.73 18.75
CA VAL A 141 -2.18 -6.88 17.84
C VAL A 141 -0.86 -7.63 17.62
N TYR A 142 0.26 -6.90 17.56
CA TYR A 142 1.60 -7.44 17.29
C TYR A 142 2.58 -7.02 18.40
N PRO A 143 2.56 -7.66 19.57
CA PRO A 143 3.39 -7.25 20.72
C PRO A 143 4.90 -7.29 20.46
N SER A 144 5.34 -8.10 19.50
CA SER A 144 6.75 -8.29 19.15
C SER A 144 7.37 -7.14 18.34
N ILE A 145 6.56 -6.22 17.78
CA ILE A 145 7.12 -5.10 17.03
C ILE A 145 7.83 -4.11 17.95
N ILE A 146 8.88 -3.50 17.42
CA ILE A 146 9.67 -2.50 18.12
C ILE A 146 9.23 -1.12 17.62
N GLN A 147 8.66 -0.33 18.53
CA GLN A 147 8.28 1.04 18.24
C GLN A 147 9.53 1.92 18.12
N VAL A 148 9.56 2.76 17.10
CA VAL A 148 10.54 3.82 16.90
C VAL A 148 9.80 5.14 16.76
N GLU A 149 10.28 6.19 17.44
CA GLU A 149 9.74 7.53 17.24
C GLU A 149 10.05 8.00 15.81
N TYR A 150 9.08 8.65 15.16
CA TYR A 150 9.19 9.00 13.74
C TYR A 150 10.40 9.90 13.45
N GLU A 151 10.73 10.80 14.36
CA GLU A 151 11.86 11.72 14.28
C GLU A 151 13.19 11.00 14.27
N ASN A 152 13.30 9.89 14.99
CA ASN A 152 14.54 9.11 15.16
C ASN A 152 14.75 8.05 14.05
N ARG A 153 13.87 8.01 13.02
CA ARG A 153 13.92 6.96 11.99
C ARG A 153 15.27 6.84 11.28
N TYR A 154 15.97 7.95 11.09
CA TYR A 154 17.27 7.95 10.42
C TYR A 154 18.38 7.26 11.22
N ASP A 155 18.30 7.25 12.55
CA ASP A 155 19.27 6.58 13.42
C ASP A 155 19.16 5.05 13.33
N TYR A 156 17.99 4.56 12.96
CA TYR A 156 17.72 3.12 12.85
C TYR A 156 17.96 2.57 11.45
N ILE A 157 17.73 3.33 10.38
CA ILE A 157 17.86 2.86 9.00
C ILE A 157 19.20 2.18 8.70
N PRO A 158 20.37 2.70 9.10
CA PRO A 158 21.66 2.07 8.81
C PRO A 158 21.85 0.67 9.42
N GLN A 159 21.07 0.34 10.44
CA GLN A 159 21.15 -0.94 11.16
C GLN A 159 20.22 -2.00 10.55
N MET A 160 19.38 -1.63 9.58
CA MET A 160 18.36 -2.50 8.98
C MET A 160 18.88 -3.25 7.75
N ASP A 161 18.28 -4.38 7.47
CA ASP A 161 18.49 -5.14 6.24
C ASP A 161 17.39 -4.82 5.22
N ILE A 162 16.19 -4.52 5.71
CA ILE A 162 15.00 -4.21 4.90
C ILE A 162 14.40 -2.89 5.40
N LEU A 163 14.12 -1.99 4.47
CA LEU A 163 13.37 -0.74 4.70
C LEU A 163 12.09 -0.79 3.86
N VAL A 164 10.94 -0.59 4.49
CA VAL A 164 9.65 -0.46 3.80
C VAL A 164 9.08 0.93 4.05
N SER A 165 8.77 1.68 3.00
CA SER A 165 7.99 2.93 3.09
C SER A 165 6.57 2.69 2.59
N ALA A 166 5.58 3.04 3.42
CA ALA A 166 4.17 2.80 3.15
C ALA A 166 3.29 3.89 3.82
N THR A 167 3.67 5.15 3.67
CA THR A 167 2.89 6.27 4.21
C THR A 167 1.92 6.83 3.15
N ALA A 168 1.12 7.80 3.50
CA ALA A 168 0.29 8.58 2.58
C ALA A 168 0.88 10.00 2.40
N SER A 169 2.21 10.14 2.48
CA SER A 169 2.87 11.42 2.30
C SER A 169 2.91 11.81 0.82
N THR A 170 2.76 13.09 0.54
CA THR A 170 2.98 13.64 -0.80
C THR A 170 4.44 14.04 -1.03
N HIS A 171 5.30 13.83 -0.04
CA HIS A 171 6.70 14.24 -0.05
C HIS A 171 7.61 13.06 0.31
N THR A 172 8.86 13.13 -0.13
CA THR A 172 9.92 12.19 0.23
C THR A 172 10.06 12.07 1.75
N VAL A 173 9.92 10.85 2.25
CA VAL A 173 9.95 10.51 3.68
C VAL A 173 11.37 10.12 4.12
N VAL A 174 12.11 9.47 3.21
CA VAL A 174 13.50 9.10 3.42
C VAL A 174 14.37 9.78 2.36
N LYS A 175 15.11 10.78 2.78
CA LYS A 175 16.00 11.56 1.92
C LYS A 175 17.40 11.02 2.02
N LYS A 176 18.03 10.78 0.88
CA LYS A 176 19.40 10.28 0.81
C LYS A 176 20.41 11.17 1.54
N LEU A 177 20.21 12.50 1.46
CA LEU A 177 21.12 13.48 2.11
C LEU A 177 21.05 13.44 3.64
N ASP A 178 19.94 12.98 4.21
CA ASP A 178 19.73 12.93 5.66
C ASP A 178 20.14 11.56 6.25
N LEU A 179 20.52 10.58 5.40
CA LEU A 179 20.92 9.25 5.84
C LEU A 179 22.34 9.26 6.39
N PRO A 180 22.56 8.73 7.60
CA PRO A 180 23.91 8.39 8.05
C PRO A 180 24.59 7.36 7.12
N PRO A 181 25.92 7.23 7.15
CA PRO A 181 26.61 6.25 6.34
C PRO A 181 26.08 4.83 6.54
N ILE A 182 25.67 4.19 5.46
CA ILE A 182 25.19 2.79 5.45
C ILE A 182 26.38 1.91 5.08
N THR A 183 26.82 1.08 6.02
CA THR A 183 28.01 0.21 5.84
C THR A 183 27.67 -1.18 5.34
N LYS A 184 26.38 -1.55 5.33
CA LYS A 184 25.89 -2.84 4.85
C LYS A 184 24.84 -2.65 3.76
N LYS A 185 24.53 -3.72 3.03
CA LYS A 185 23.48 -3.68 2.02
C LYS A 185 22.13 -3.51 2.67
N LEU A 186 21.39 -2.48 2.25
CA LEU A 186 20.01 -2.19 2.62
C LEU A 186 19.12 -2.44 1.40
N TYR A 187 18.06 -3.22 1.58
CA TYR A 187 17.03 -3.41 0.57
C TYR A 187 15.83 -2.51 0.89
N ALA A 188 15.50 -1.63 -0.03
CA ALA A 188 14.38 -0.69 0.13
C ALA A 188 13.19 -1.12 -0.71
N LEU A 189 12.01 -1.17 -0.10
CA LEU A 189 10.72 -1.41 -0.73
C LEU A 189 9.84 -0.17 -0.54
N ASP A 190 9.62 0.57 -1.60
CA ASP A 190 8.75 1.75 -1.60
C ASP A 190 7.35 1.35 -2.11
N LEU A 191 6.37 1.34 -1.22
CA LEU A 191 4.98 0.99 -1.49
C LEU A 191 4.08 2.23 -1.66
N ALA A 192 4.69 3.41 -1.63
CA ALA A 192 3.95 4.67 -1.71
C ALA A 192 3.87 5.20 -3.15
N LEU A 193 2.83 5.96 -3.40
CA LEU A 193 2.66 6.73 -4.63
C LEU A 193 2.18 8.15 -4.25
N PRO A 194 2.95 9.20 -4.56
CA PRO A 194 4.27 9.20 -5.21
C PRO A 194 5.38 8.54 -4.37
N ARG A 195 6.53 8.27 -4.99
CA ARG A 195 7.69 7.65 -4.36
C ARG A 195 8.16 8.44 -3.13
N GLU A 196 8.44 7.74 -2.02
CA GLU A 196 8.80 8.33 -0.72
C GLU A 196 10.28 8.13 -0.33
N ILE A 197 10.99 7.21 -0.98
CA ILE A 197 12.42 6.96 -0.78
C ILE A 197 13.19 7.58 -1.95
N ASP A 198 14.17 8.44 -1.63
CA ASP A 198 15.03 9.13 -2.59
C ASP A 198 16.13 8.22 -3.16
#